data_e279f80e73e760278c0858455b89e059
#
_entry.id   e279f80e73e760278c0858455b89e059
#
_cell.length_a   1.000
_cell.length_b   1.000
_cell.length_c   1.000
_cell.angle_alpha   90.00
_cell.angle_beta   90.00
_cell.angle_gamma   90.00
#
_symmetry.space_group_name_H-M   'P 1'
#
loop_
_entity.id
_entity.type
_entity.pdbx_description
1 polymer ?
#
loop_
_entity_poly.entity_id
_entity_poly.type
_entity_poly.pdbx_seq_one_letter_code
_entity_poly.pdbx_strand_id
1 'polypeptide(L)'
;MFRTQLRAVLRAAAHGRVNLLFPMIAHVSEIHQALAQVDLARAELDARGCAYGPVRLGAMIEVPAAALMARRFLRDFDYLSIGTNDLIQYALAIDRADESVAHLYDPLHPAVLRLVADVIAAGAELGKSVSVCGETAGDASLTRLLLGLGLRSFSMHPAQLLAVKREVLRADTRKLRPWAQQVLQADEPALI
;
A
#
# COMPACT_ATOMS: atom_id res chain seq x y z
N MET A 1 2.93 -15.85 19.43
CA MET A 1 3.28 -14.43 19.29
C MET A 1 2.23 -13.67 18.46
N PHE A 2 1.93 -14.01 17.21
CA PHE A 2 1.01 -13.26 16.34
C PHE A 2 -0.39 -13.04 16.95
N ARG A 3 -1.07 -14.09 17.44
CA ARG A 3 -2.39 -13.97 18.06
C ARG A 3 -2.39 -13.11 19.35
N THR A 4 -1.29 -13.10 20.11
CA THR A 4 -1.13 -12.21 21.26
C THR A 4 -1.13 -10.75 20.83
N GLN A 5 -0.45 -10.44 19.72
CA GLN A 5 -0.44 -9.10 19.13
C GLN A 5 -1.84 -8.72 18.61
N LEU A 6 -2.54 -9.63 17.93
CA LEU A 6 -3.91 -9.39 17.46
C LEU A 6 -4.87 -9.05 18.60
N ARG A 7 -4.81 -9.80 19.73
CA ARG A 7 -5.60 -9.47 20.92
C ARG A 7 -5.28 -8.08 21.47
N ALA A 8 -4.01 -7.69 21.50
CA ALA A 8 -3.60 -6.35 21.95
C ALA A 8 -4.15 -5.26 21.02
N VAL A 9 -4.08 -5.44 19.72
CA VAL A 9 -4.64 -4.52 18.71
C VAL A 9 -6.16 -4.39 18.85
N LEU A 10 -6.86 -5.51 18.95
CA LEU A 10 -8.32 -5.54 19.14
C LEU A 10 -8.74 -4.83 20.43
N ARG A 11 -8.02 -5.05 21.55
CA ARG A 11 -8.27 -4.34 22.81
C ARG A 11 -8.00 -2.84 22.69
N ALA A 12 -6.93 -2.43 22.01
CA ALA A 12 -6.65 -1.02 21.76
C ALA A 12 -7.78 -0.34 20.96
N ALA A 13 -8.41 -1.07 20.04
CA ALA A 13 -9.53 -0.57 19.25
C ALA A 13 -10.79 -0.25 20.08
N ALA A 14 -10.91 -0.74 21.31
CA ALA A 14 -11.97 -0.30 22.24
C ALA A 14 -11.82 1.18 22.65
N HIS A 15 -10.64 1.76 22.51
CA HIS A 15 -10.32 3.13 22.94
C HIS A 15 -10.20 4.12 21.77
N GLY A 16 -10.23 3.65 20.52
CA GLY A 16 -10.13 4.51 19.35
C GLY A 16 -10.06 3.73 18.04
N ARG A 17 -9.99 4.47 16.92
CA ARG A 17 -9.90 3.87 15.59
C ARG A 17 -8.54 3.19 15.38
N VAL A 18 -8.55 1.92 15.03
CA VAL A 18 -7.35 1.15 14.69
C VAL A 18 -7.53 0.53 13.31
N ASN A 19 -6.51 0.63 12.49
CA ASN A 19 -6.38 -0.09 11.24
C ASN A 19 -5.25 -1.11 11.40
N LEU A 20 -5.48 -2.35 11.00
CA LEU A 20 -4.49 -3.43 11.02
C LEU A 20 -4.09 -3.75 9.59
N LEU A 21 -2.79 -3.72 9.31
CA LEU A 21 -2.22 -3.99 7.99
C LEU A 21 -1.41 -5.28 8.05
N PHE A 22 -1.72 -6.23 7.16
CA PHE A 22 -0.98 -7.48 7.00
C PHE A 22 0.08 -7.33 5.93
N PRO A 23 1.38 -7.51 6.26
CA PRO A 23 2.46 -7.44 5.29
C PRO A 23 2.65 -8.77 4.56
N MET A 24 3.36 -8.75 3.45
CA MET A 24 3.93 -9.90 2.72
C MET A 24 2.93 -10.97 2.28
N ILE A 25 1.65 -10.65 2.15
CA ILE A 25 0.64 -11.59 1.65
C ILE A 25 0.74 -11.67 0.12
N ALA A 26 0.87 -12.88 -0.41
CA ALA A 26 0.92 -13.16 -1.84
C ALA A 26 -0.23 -14.06 -2.33
N HIS A 27 -0.80 -14.89 -1.45
CA HIS A 27 -1.81 -15.89 -1.80
C HIS A 27 -3.15 -15.66 -1.10
N VAL A 28 -4.24 -16.01 -1.77
CA VAL A 28 -5.61 -15.95 -1.19
C VAL A 28 -5.73 -16.83 0.06
N SER A 29 -5.05 -17.98 0.08
CA SER A 29 -5.02 -18.85 1.26
C SER A 29 -4.43 -18.18 2.49
N GLU A 30 -3.42 -17.30 2.31
CA GLU A 30 -2.82 -16.54 3.40
C GLU A 30 -3.79 -15.47 3.92
N ILE A 31 -4.58 -14.84 3.02
CA ILE A 31 -5.67 -13.94 3.44
C ILE A 31 -6.61 -14.67 4.40
N HIS A 32 -7.11 -15.85 3.99
CA HIS A 32 -8.05 -16.62 4.80
C HIS A 32 -7.42 -17.04 6.14
N GLN A 33 -6.14 -17.44 6.13
CA GLN A 33 -5.42 -17.78 7.37
C GLN A 33 -5.27 -16.56 8.30
N ALA A 34 -4.91 -15.40 7.77
CA ALA A 34 -4.78 -14.17 8.55
C ALA A 34 -6.13 -13.76 9.18
N LEU A 35 -7.21 -13.77 8.40
CA LEU A 35 -8.55 -13.45 8.88
C LEU A 35 -9.02 -14.44 9.94
N ALA A 36 -8.78 -15.75 9.75
CA ALA A 36 -9.09 -16.76 10.76
C ALA A 36 -8.35 -16.52 12.09
N GLN A 37 -7.09 -16.03 12.05
CA GLN A 37 -6.38 -15.67 13.28
C GLN A 37 -7.00 -14.46 14.00
N VAL A 38 -7.56 -13.51 13.27
CA VAL A 38 -8.30 -12.38 13.86
C VAL A 38 -9.56 -12.89 14.57
N ASP A 39 -10.31 -13.80 13.93
CA ASP A 39 -11.52 -14.36 14.52
C ASP A 39 -11.22 -15.21 15.77
N LEU A 40 -10.16 -16.00 15.73
CA LEU A 40 -9.68 -16.73 16.92
C LEU A 40 -9.26 -15.77 18.05
N ALA A 41 -8.63 -14.65 17.73
CA ALA A 41 -8.26 -13.65 18.72
C ALA A 41 -9.49 -12.98 19.35
N ARG A 42 -10.55 -12.72 18.58
CA ARG A 42 -11.85 -12.23 19.06
C ARG A 42 -12.49 -13.24 20.01
N ALA A 43 -12.60 -14.49 19.59
CA ALA A 43 -13.16 -15.57 20.41
C ALA A 43 -12.42 -15.75 21.75
N GLU A 44 -11.08 -15.62 21.75
CA GLU A 44 -10.29 -15.66 22.98
C GLU A 44 -10.56 -14.46 23.91
N LEU A 45 -10.84 -13.28 23.36
CA LEU A 45 -11.21 -12.09 24.15
C LEU A 45 -12.62 -12.23 24.73
N ASP A 46 -13.57 -12.74 23.95
CA ASP A 46 -14.94 -13.04 24.38
C ASP A 46 -14.93 -14.05 25.56
N ALA A 47 -14.17 -15.15 25.42
CA ALA A 47 -14.03 -16.15 26.48
C ALA A 47 -13.42 -15.61 27.78
N ARG A 48 -12.66 -14.50 27.71
CA ARG A 48 -12.04 -13.83 28.86
C ARG A 48 -12.87 -12.65 29.38
N GLY A 49 -14.00 -12.34 28.78
CA GLY A 49 -14.79 -11.16 29.11
C GLY A 49 -14.04 -9.83 28.87
N CYS A 50 -13.07 -9.81 27.96
CA CYS A 50 -12.26 -8.62 27.66
C CYS A 50 -12.91 -7.80 26.56
N ALA A 51 -13.17 -6.52 26.81
CA ALA A 51 -13.70 -5.59 25.80
C ALA A 51 -12.68 -5.37 24.67
N TYR A 52 -13.20 -5.27 23.43
CA TYR A 52 -12.44 -4.91 22.24
C TYR A 52 -13.31 -4.10 21.27
N GLY A 53 -12.69 -3.47 20.28
CA GLY A 53 -13.38 -2.64 19.30
C GLY A 53 -13.22 -3.13 17.86
N PRO A 54 -13.96 -2.53 16.92
CA PRO A 54 -13.86 -2.83 15.50
C PRO A 54 -12.50 -2.38 14.96
N VAL A 55 -11.90 -3.21 14.11
CA VAL A 55 -10.62 -2.94 13.42
C VAL A 55 -10.85 -3.07 11.93
N ARG A 56 -10.44 -2.06 11.16
CA ARG A 56 -10.38 -2.18 9.71
C ARG A 56 -9.14 -2.99 9.33
N LEU A 57 -9.33 -3.95 8.45
CA LEU A 57 -8.28 -4.86 8.01
C LEU A 57 -7.80 -4.48 6.62
N GLY A 58 -6.49 -4.40 6.45
CA GLY A 58 -5.85 -4.10 5.18
C GLY A 58 -4.70 -5.04 4.86
N ALA A 59 -4.27 -5.04 3.61
CA ALA A 59 -3.08 -5.76 3.17
C ALA A 59 -2.05 -4.81 2.57
N MET A 60 -0.79 -5.08 2.82
CA MET A 60 0.31 -4.43 2.12
C MET A 60 0.50 -5.12 0.76
N ILE A 61 0.53 -4.30 -0.28
CA ILE A 61 0.80 -4.75 -1.65
C ILE A 61 2.25 -4.44 -1.95
N GLU A 62 3.08 -5.42 -1.71
CA GLU A 62 4.54 -5.31 -1.83
C GLU A 62 5.17 -6.49 -2.57
N VAL A 63 4.35 -7.50 -2.90
CA VAL A 63 4.72 -8.61 -3.76
C VAL A 63 4.02 -8.43 -5.11
N PRO A 64 4.70 -8.57 -6.26
CA PRO A 64 4.09 -8.40 -7.59
C PRO A 64 2.86 -9.26 -7.82
N ALA A 65 2.84 -10.50 -7.31
CA ALA A 65 1.67 -11.38 -7.36
C ALA A 65 0.44 -10.76 -6.66
N ALA A 66 0.62 -10.10 -5.51
CA ALA A 66 -0.44 -9.40 -4.80
C ALA A 66 -0.95 -8.21 -5.59
N ALA A 67 -0.05 -7.44 -6.23
CA ALA A 67 -0.42 -6.30 -7.07
C ALA A 67 -1.31 -6.72 -8.24
N LEU A 68 -0.95 -7.80 -8.95
CA LEU A 68 -1.76 -8.37 -10.03
C LEU A 68 -3.13 -8.87 -9.56
N MET A 69 -3.26 -9.23 -8.28
CA MET A 69 -4.49 -9.72 -7.68
C MET A 69 -5.20 -8.69 -6.79
N ALA A 70 -4.88 -7.41 -6.89
CA ALA A 70 -5.39 -6.36 -6.00
C ALA A 70 -6.93 -6.35 -5.86
N ARG A 71 -7.67 -6.56 -6.97
CA ARG A 71 -9.13 -6.68 -6.94
C ARG A 71 -9.62 -7.84 -6.08
N ARG A 72 -8.88 -8.95 -6.10
CA ARG A 72 -9.21 -10.11 -5.25
C ARG A 72 -8.95 -9.82 -3.78
N PHE A 73 -7.84 -9.16 -3.46
CA PHE A 73 -7.52 -8.73 -2.11
C PHE A 73 -8.57 -7.77 -1.55
N LEU A 74 -9.04 -6.82 -2.37
CA LEU A 74 -10.07 -5.86 -1.97
C LEU A 74 -11.46 -6.48 -1.72
N ARG A 75 -11.70 -7.74 -2.05
CA ARG A 75 -12.94 -8.43 -1.63
C ARG A 75 -12.94 -8.71 -0.13
N ASP A 76 -11.77 -9.04 0.42
CA ASP A 76 -11.63 -9.49 1.80
C ASP A 76 -11.10 -8.37 2.73
N PHE A 77 -10.38 -7.38 2.19
CA PHE A 77 -9.81 -6.27 2.94
C PHE A 77 -10.56 -4.95 2.73
N ASP A 78 -10.53 -4.09 3.76
CA ASP A 78 -11.16 -2.76 3.74
C ASP A 78 -10.35 -1.72 2.98
N TYR A 79 -9.02 -1.91 2.89
CA TYR A 79 -8.08 -1.01 2.24
C TYR A 79 -6.79 -1.73 1.86
N LEU A 80 -5.99 -1.11 1.00
CA LEU A 80 -4.65 -1.56 0.65
C LEU A 80 -3.61 -0.46 0.90
N SER A 81 -2.38 -0.87 1.15
CA SER A 81 -1.22 0.02 1.18
C SER A 81 -0.13 -0.54 0.28
N ILE A 82 0.37 0.25 -0.67
CA ILE A 82 1.42 -0.18 -1.59
C ILE A 82 2.77 0.06 -0.92
N GLY A 83 3.49 -1.02 -0.62
CA GLY A 83 4.85 -1.00 -0.07
C GLY A 83 5.87 -0.92 -1.20
N THR A 84 6.18 0.30 -1.67
CA THR A 84 6.97 0.49 -2.90
C THR A 84 8.38 -0.04 -2.80
N ASN A 85 9.00 0.00 -1.63
CA ASN A 85 10.37 -0.46 -1.46
C ASN A 85 10.53 -1.94 -1.84
N ASP A 86 9.69 -2.78 -1.25
CA ASP A 86 9.73 -4.22 -1.49
C ASP A 86 9.09 -4.58 -2.85
N LEU A 87 8.04 -3.86 -3.27
CA LEU A 87 7.45 -4.07 -4.59
C LEU A 87 8.46 -3.86 -5.72
N ILE A 88 9.27 -2.79 -5.65
CA ILE A 88 10.32 -2.52 -6.61
C ILE A 88 11.39 -3.60 -6.56
N GLN A 89 11.87 -3.95 -5.36
CA GLN A 89 12.87 -4.97 -5.14
C GLN A 89 12.45 -6.31 -5.78
N TYR A 90 11.24 -6.77 -5.51
CA TYR A 90 10.76 -8.04 -6.05
C TYR A 90 10.37 -7.97 -7.54
N ALA A 91 9.85 -6.84 -8.01
CA ALA A 91 9.51 -6.67 -9.42
C ALA A 91 10.74 -6.67 -10.33
N LEU A 92 11.86 -6.11 -9.85
CA LEU A 92 13.10 -6.01 -10.59
C LEU A 92 14.13 -7.10 -10.21
N ALA A 93 13.78 -7.98 -9.26
CA ALA A 93 14.63 -9.05 -8.74
C ALA A 93 16.01 -8.54 -8.24
N ILE A 94 16.00 -7.44 -7.51
CA ILE A 94 17.20 -6.80 -6.94
C ILE A 94 17.15 -6.80 -5.42
N ASP A 95 18.30 -6.83 -4.78
CA ASP A 95 18.42 -6.52 -3.36
C ASP A 95 18.89 -5.06 -3.20
N ARG A 96 18.03 -4.20 -2.68
CA ARG A 96 18.35 -2.77 -2.48
C ARG A 96 19.46 -2.53 -1.43
N ALA A 97 19.78 -3.54 -0.62
CA ALA A 97 20.88 -3.48 0.34
C ALA A 97 22.23 -3.90 -0.26
N ASP A 98 22.24 -4.50 -1.43
CA ASP A 98 23.45 -4.89 -2.16
C ASP A 98 23.92 -3.72 -3.04
N GLU A 99 25.03 -3.09 -2.67
CA GLU A 99 25.60 -1.94 -3.37
C GLU A 99 25.88 -2.22 -4.86
N SER A 100 26.16 -3.48 -5.23
CA SER A 100 26.46 -3.86 -6.62
C SER A 100 25.27 -3.71 -7.55
N VAL A 101 24.04 -3.87 -7.07
CA VAL A 101 22.80 -3.84 -7.83
C VAL A 101 21.81 -2.73 -7.39
N ALA A 102 22.10 -2.02 -6.29
CA ALA A 102 21.24 -0.96 -5.78
C ALA A 102 20.97 0.15 -6.80
N HIS A 103 21.89 0.38 -7.73
CA HIS A 103 21.72 1.34 -8.83
C HIS A 103 20.61 0.98 -9.82
N LEU A 104 20.14 -0.28 -9.83
CA LEU A 104 19.03 -0.77 -10.64
C LEU A 104 17.66 -0.51 -9.99
N TYR A 105 17.64 -0.01 -8.74
CA TYR A 105 16.42 0.35 -8.05
C TYR A 105 15.80 1.58 -8.73
N ASP A 106 14.71 1.36 -9.45
CA ASP A 106 14.06 2.41 -10.23
C ASP A 106 12.55 2.47 -9.93
N PRO A 107 12.08 3.49 -9.19
CA PRO A 107 10.65 3.70 -8.92
C PRO A 107 9.86 4.11 -10.17
N LEU A 108 10.53 4.57 -11.24
CA LEU A 108 9.91 4.95 -12.52
C LEU A 108 9.93 3.80 -13.54
N HIS A 109 10.45 2.63 -13.18
CA HIS A 109 10.45 1.48 -14.10
C HIS A 109 9.02 1.18 -14.62
N PRO A 110 8.80 1.02 -15.94
CA PRO A 110 7.44 0.88 -16.51
C PRO A 110 6.61 -0.23 -15.88
N ALA A 111 7.24 -1.38 -15.57
CA ALA A 111 6.55 -2.50 -14.91
C ALA A 111 6.08 -2.13 -13.49
N VAL A 112 6.90 -1.42 -12.72
CA VAL A 112 6.56 -0.96 -11.37
C VAL A 112 5.43 0.04 -11.41
N LEU A 113 5.52 1.05 -12.27
CA LEU A 113 4.45 2.06 -12.43
C LEU A 113 3.12 1.43 -12.83
N ARG A 114 3.15 0.42 -13.70
CA ARG A 114 1.94 -0.32 -14.10
C ARG A 114 1.32 -1.07 -12.93
N LEU A 115 2.12 -1.79 -12.13
CA LEU A 115 1.63 -2.47 -10.93
C LEU A 115 1.00 -1.48 -9.95
N VAL A 116 1.66 -0.34 -9.69
CA VAL A 116 1.14 0.71 -8.80
C VAL A 116 -0.18 1.28 -9.33
N ALA A 117 -0.23 1.62 -10.63
CA ALA A 117 -1.43 2.17 -11.26
C ALA A 117 -2.61 1.20 -11.21
N ASP A 118 -2.38 -0.10 -11.46
CA ASP A 118 -3.42 -1.13 -11.43
C ASP A 118 -4.00 -1.33 -10.03
N VAL A 119 -3.17 -1.26 -8.98
CA VAL A 119 -3.63 -1.33 -7.59
C VAL A 119 -4.48 -0.10 -7.23
N ILE A 120 -4.03 1.10 -7.62
CA ILE A 120 -4.78 2.36 -7.40
C ILE A 120 -6.14 2.30 -8.12
N ALA A 121 -6.15 1.85 -9.38
CA ALA A 121 -7.36 1.70 -10.18
C ALA A 121 -8.34 0.69 -9.55
N ALA A 122 -7.83 -0.46 -9.07
CA ALA A 122 -8.64 -1.46 -8.37
C ALA A 122 -9.35 -0.88 -7.13
N GLY A 123 -8.65 -0.05 -6.35
CA GLY A 123 -9.23 0.65 -5.21
C GLY A 123 -10.35 1.60 -5.62
N ALA A 124 -10.13 2.41 -6.65
CA ALA A 124 -11.11 3.36 -7.17
C ALA A 124 -12.37 2.66 -7.71
N GLU A 125 -12.21 1.55 -8.46
CA GLU A 125 -13.31 0.74 -8.99
C GLU A 125 -14.19 0.16 -7.89
N LEU A 126 -13.61 -0.28 -6.77
CA LEU A 126 -14.31 -0.92 -5.68
C LEU A 126 -14.69 0.04 -4.54
N GLY A 127 -14.42 1.34 -4.69
CA GLY A 127 -14.70 2.35 -3.67
C GLY A 127 -13.90 2.15 -2.37
N LYS A 128 -12.74 1.50 -2.45
CA LYS A 128 -11.87 1.22 -1.30
C LYS A 128 -10.59 2.04 -1.34
N SER A 129 -10.11 2.46 -0.17
CA SER A 129 -8.92 3.30 -0.10
C SER A 129 -7.65 2.51 -0.41
N VAL A 130 -6.78 3.15 -1.21
CA VAL A 130 -5.40 2.69 -1.46
C VAL A 130 -4.46 3.80 -1.04
N SER A 131 -3.44 3.45 -0.27
CA SER A 131 -2.32 4.33 0.08
C SER A 131 -1.02 3.82 -0.52
N VAL A 132 -0.05 4.71 -0.62
CA VAL A 132 1.35 4.34 -0.91
C VAL A 132 2.18 4.65 0.32
N CYS A 133 3.07 3.74 0.68
CA CYS A 133 4.09 3.92 1.71
C CYS A 133 5.47 3.56 1.14
N GLY A 134 6.51 3.75 1.93
CA GLY A 134 7.89 3.61 1.48
C GLY A 134 8.46 4.93 0.98
N GLU A 135 9.64 4.87 0.39
CA GLU A 135 10.39 6.05 -0.02
C GLU A 135 9.69 6.84 -1.13
N THR A 136 9.06 6.16 -2.08
CA THR A 136 8.30 6.78 -3.18
C THR A 136 7.19 7.72 -2.68
N ALA A 137 6.54 7.40 -1.55
CA ALA A 137 5.49 8.24 -0.99
C ALA A 137 6.01 9.57 -0.43
N GLY A 138 7.27 9.57 0.02
CA GLY A 138 7.93 10.75 0.59
C GLY A 138 8.72 11.56 -0.44
N ASP A 139 8.88 11.06 -1.64
CA ASP A 139 9.56 11.78 -2.73
C ASP A 139 8.61 12.82 -3.36
N ALA A 140 8.93 14.10 -3.13
CA ALA A 140 8.15 15.21 -3.67
C ALA A 140 8.15 15.24 -5.21
N SER A 141 9.18 14.72 -5.87
CA SER A 141 9.28 14.66 -7.34
C SER A 141 8.24 13.71 -7.94
N LEU A 142 7.91 12.63 -7.24
CA LEU A 142 6.96 11.61 -7.67
C LEU A 142 5.51 11.92 -7.26
N THR A 143 5.30 12.90 -6.38
CA THR A 143 3.98 13.23 -5.85
C THR A 143 2.96 13.52 -6.95
N ARG A 144 3.32 14.31 -7.97
CA ARG A 144 2.41 14.67 -9.07
C ARG A 144 2.03 13.48 -9.93
N LEU A 145 2.98 12.58 -10.20
CA LEU A 145 2.72 11.35 -10.94
C LEU A 145 1.71 10.47 -10.20
N LEU A 146 1.95 10.22 -8.91
CA LEU A 146 1.03 9.42 -8.09
C LEU A 146 -0.37 10.05 -7.99
N LEU A 147 -0.47 11.39 -7.88
CA LEU A 147 -1.76 12.09 -7.93
C LEU A 147 -2.45 11.93 -9.29
N GLY A 148 -1.70 11.99 -10.38
CA GLY A 148 -2.17 11.77 -11.75
C GLY A 148 -2.69 10.35 -11.98
N LEU A 149 -2.03 9.35 -11.39
CA LEU A 149 -2.47 7.95 -11.38
C LEU A 149 -3.74 7.72 -10.53
N GLY A 150 -4.14 8.71 -9.72
CA GLY A 150 -5.37 8.64 -8.93
C GLY A 150 -5.14 8.44 -7.43
N LEU A 151 -3.90 8.37 -6.94
CA LEU A 151 -3.61 8.24 -5.52
C LEU A 151 -4.11 9.44 -4.72
N ARG A 152 -4.61 9.19 -3.49
CA ARG A 152 -5.12 10.22 -2.59
C ARG A 152 -4.62 10.08 -1.15
N SER A 153 -3.89 9.02 -0.84
CA SER A 153 -3.37 8.74 0.50
C SER A 153 -1.88 8.39 0.42
N PHE A 154 -1.08 9.12 1.19
CA PHE A 154 0.38 8.99 1.23
C PHE A 154 0.81 8.77 2.67
N SER A 155 1.67 7.80 2.91
CA SER A 155 2.28 7.52 4.20
C SER A 155 3.80 7.67 4.07
N MET A 156 4.40 8.54 4.85
CA MET A 156 5.81 8.90 4.72
C MET A 156 6.43 9.28 6.06
N HIS A 157 7.75 9.39 6.07
CA HIS A 157 8.46 9.95 7.22
C HIS A 157 8.05 11.41 7.45
N PRO A 158 7.84 11.87 8.70
CA PRO A 158 7.38 13.22 9.01
C PRO A 158 8.21 14.35 8.39
N ALA A 159 9.52 14.16 8.24
CA ALA A 159 10.42 15.15 7.63
C ALA A 159 10.08 15.48 6.16
N GLN A 160 9.45 14.56 5.44
CA GLN A 160 9.08 14.71 4.02
C GLN A 160 7.70 15.33 3.83
N LEU A 161 6.87 15.34 4.89
CA LEU A 161 5.47 15.72 4.83
C LEU A 161 5.24 17.10 4.22
N LEU A 162 6.02 18.10 4.62
CA LEU A 162 5.82 19.48 4.15
C LEU A 162 6.16 19.65 2.66
N ALA A 163 7.18 18.96 2.17
CA ALA A 163 7.56 18.98 0.76
C ALA A 163 6.47 18.35 -0.11
N VAL A 164 6.02 17.15 0.24
CA VAL A 164 4.92 16.47 -0.46
C VAL A 164 3.62 17.26 -0.38
N LYS A 165 3.25 17.79 0.78
CA LYS A 165 2.06 18.61 0.95
C LYS A 165 2.08 19.85 0.05
N ARG A 166 3.24 20.49 -0.11
CA ARG A 166 3.39 21.64 -1.03
C ARG A 166 3.06 21.24 -2.47
N GLU A 167 3.55 20.09 -2.94
CA GLU A 167 3.24 19.60 -4.28
C GLU A 167 1.75 19.24 -4.43
N VAL A 168 1.15 18.62 -3.43
CA VAL A 168 -0.30 18.32 -3.42
C VAL A 168 -1.14 19.61 -3.53
N LEU A 169 -0.81 20.65 -2.76
CA LEU A 169 -1.55 21.92 -2.76
C LEU A 169 -1.43 22.70 -4.09
N ARG A 170 -0.36 22.46 -4.86
CA ARG A 170 -0.11 23.09 -6.17
C ARG A 170 -0.63 22.26 -7.34
N ALA A 171 -1.08 21.02 -7.09
CA ALA A 171 -1.48 20.09 -8.12
C ALA A 171 -2.92 20.34 -8.60
N ASP A 172 -3.13 20.29 -9.91
CA ASP A 172 -4.46 20.11 -10.52
C ASP A 172 -4.55 18.70 -11.10
N THR A 173 -5.26 17.81 -10.41
CA THR A 173 -5.34 16.40 -10.80
C THR A 173 -6.02 16.18 -12.16
N ARG A 174 -6.82 17.13 -12.65
CA ARG A 174 -7.42 17.07 -13.99
C ARG A 174 -6.36 17.20 -15.08
N LYS A 175 -5.35 18.05 -14.84
CA LYS A 175 -4.21 18.26 -15.76
C LYS A 175 -3.19 17.11 -15.64
N LEU A 176 -3.00 16.59 -14.43
CA LEU A 176 -2.02 15.53 -14.18
C LEU A 176 -2.45 14.16 -14.74
N ARG A 177 -3.75 13.88 -14.81
CA ARG A 177 -4.24 12.58 -15.30
C ARG A 177 -3.78 12.23 -16.73
N PRO A 178 -3.97 13.10 -17.77
CA PRO A 178 -3.50 12.79 -19.12
C PRO A 178 -1.98 12.62 -19.19
N TRP A 179 -1.23 13.46 -18.47
CA TRP A 179 0.23 13.32 -18.40
C TRP A 179 0.65 12.00 -17.76
N ALA A 180 0.07 11.61 -16.63
CA ALA A 180 0.38 10.33 -15.99
C ALA A 180 0.06 9.13 -16.89
N GLN A 181 -0.98 9.21 -17.73
CA GLN A 181 -1.26 8.17 -18.73
C GLN A 181 -0.18 8.10 -19.83
N GLN A 182 0.38 9.25 -20.24
CA GLN A 182 1.52 9.24 -21.20
C GLN A 182 2.74 8.60 -20.55
N VAL A 183 3.04 8.93 -19.28
CA VAL A 183 4.14 8.31 -18.52
C VAL A 183 3.98 6.78 -18.43
N LEU A 184 2.76 6.28 -18.18
CA LEU A 184 2.48 4.83 -18.14
C LEU A 184 2.67 4.12 -19.50
N GLN A 185 2.59 4.83 -20.61
CA GLN A 185 2.75 4.28 -21.96
C GLN A 185 4.18 4.37 -22.47
N ALA A 186 5.05 5.09 -21.77
CA ALA A 186 6.42 5.29 -22.19
C ALA A 186 7.30 4.09 -21.87
N ASP A 187 8.24 3.79 -22.75
CA ASP A 187 9.28 2.81 -22.49
C ASP A 187 10.34 3.35 -21.50
N GLU A 188 10.56 4.66 -21.52
CA GLU A 188 11.48 5.38 -20.64
C GLU A 188 10.75 6.53 -19.91
N PRO A 189 9.95 6.26 -18.86
CA PRO A 189 9.15 7.25 -18.16
C PRO A 189 9.94 8.42 -17.56
N ALA A 190 11.21 8.18 -17.20
CA ALA A 190 12.09 9.22 -16.65
C ALA A 190 12.39 10.36 -17.63
N LEU A 191 12.14 10.18 -18.94
CA LEU A 191 12.37 11.18 -19.97
C LEU A 191 11.14 12.08 -20.25
N ILE A 192 9.99 11.82 -19.63
CA ILE A 192 8.73 12.54 -19.77
C ILE A 192 8.45 13.45 -18.56
#